data_8f49d0b58776a89d7b6d424394f750c3
#
_entry.id   8f49d0b58776a89d7b6d424394f750c3
#
_cell.length_a   1.000
_cell.length_b   1.000
_cell.length_c   1.000
_cell.angle_alpha   90.00
_cell.angle_beta   90.00
_cell.angle_gamma   90.00
#
_symmetry.space_group_name_H-M   'P 1'
#
loop_
_entity.id
_entity.type
_entity.pdbx_description
1 polymer ?
#
loop_
_entity_poly.entity_id
_entity_poly.type
_entity_poly.pdbx_seq_one_letter_code
_entity_poly.pdbx_strand_id
1 'polypeptide(L)'
;MPEAEKSKRNPMIDQTRMRLSEYERQDWVSNIEFGVTLEEIQVPGFWAHMAAYLRPYDHIEARADDGTWVAYLIVTGCDRTWARVVLDRVVGVAEDSRGFVYLAHRGDRP
;
A
#
# COMPACT_ATOMS: atom_id res chain seq x y z
N MET A 1 -13.24 4.12 28.83
CA MET A 1 -12.96 2.97 29.53
C MET A 1 -11.57 2.92 30.03
N PRO A 2 -11.40 2.61 31.26
CA PRO A 2 -10.09 2.63 31.80
C PRO A 2 -9.24 1.54 31.19
N GLU A 3 -7.98 1.81 31.07
CA GLU A 3 -7.09 0.84 30.50
C GLU A 3 -7.00 -0.40 31.35
N ALA A 4 -7.09 -0.25 32.65
CA ALA A 4 -7.01 -1.41 33.48
C ALA A 4 -8.16 -2.36 33.23
N GLU A 5 -9.31 -1.81 32.96
CA GLU A 5 -10.44 -2.63 32.71
C GLU A 5 -10.27 -3.32 31.40
N LYS A 6 -9.75 -2.63 30.42
CA LYS A 6 -9.54 -3.21 29.16
C LYS A 6 -8.55 -4.34 29.24
N SER A 7 -7.51 -4.18 30.03
CA SER A 7 -6.50 -5.21 30.08
C SER A 7 -6.97 -6.46 30.81
N LYS A 8 -8.07 -6.39 31.54
CA LYS A 8 -8.56 -7.56 32.21
C LYS A 8 -9.46 -8.41 31.35
N ARG A 9 -9.83 -7.96 30.18
CA ARG A 9 -10.67 -8.75 29.33
C ARG A 9 -9.84 -9.67 28.49
N ASN A 10 -10.43 -10.68 27.98
CA ASN A 10 -9.79 -11.55 27.00
C ASN A 10 -10.55 -11.42 25.71
N PRO A 11 -10.36 -10.31 25.03
CA PRO A 11 -11.19 -10.08 23.84
C PRO A 11 -10.87 -11.07 22.75
N MET A 12 -11.89 -11.48 22.06
CA MET A 12 -11.75 -12.37 20.93
C MET A 12 -12.59 -11.81 19.82
N ILE A 13 -12.16 -12.02 18.59
CA ILE A 13 -12.94 -11.50 17.48
C ILE A 13 -14.12 -12.42 17.24
N ASP A 14 -15.24 -11.81 16.88
CA ASP A 14 -16.43 -12.56 16.53
C ASP A 14 -16.27 -13.00 15.10
N GLN A 15 -16.59 -14.21 14.77
CA GLN A 15 -16.38 -14.69 13.41
C GLN A 15 -17.21 -13.93 12.39
N THR A 16 -18.27 -13.26 12.80
CA THR A 16 -19.03 -12.48 11.84
C THR A 16 -18.30 -11.21 11.44
N ARG A 17 -17.20 -10.88 12.10
CA ARG A 17 -16.44 -9.72 11.79
C ARG A 17 -15.25 -10.00 10.89
N MET A 18 -15.07 -11.23 10.49
CA MET A 18 -13.99 -11.59 9.58
C MET A 18 -14.58 -12.11 8.30
N ARG A 19 -14.06 -11.64 7.18
CA ARG A 19 -14.49 -12.07 5.87
C ARG A 19 -13.28 -12.19 4.99
N LEU A 20 -13.39 -12.95 3.94
CA LEU A 20 -12.30 -13.05 3.00
C LEU A 20 -12.08 -11.70 2.34
N SER A 21 -10.83 -11.34 2.14
CA SER A 21 -10.50 -10.02 1.61
C SER A 21 -11.08 -9.79 0.23
N GLU A 22 -11.28 -10.83 -0.53
CA GLU A 22 -11.82 -10.67 -1.87
C GLU A 22 -13.24 -10.09 -1.84
N TYR A 23 -13.94 -10.18 -0.72
CA TYR A 23 -15.25 -9.61 -0.62
C TYR A 23 -15.24 -8.21 0.00
N GLU A 24 -14.09 -7.78 0.52
CA GLU A 24 -14.03 -6.55 1.27
C GLU A 24 -13.18 -5.47 0.63
N ARG A 25 -12.23 -5.85 -0.19
CA ARG A 25 -11.36 -4.87 -0.81
C ARG A 25 -10.88 -5.39 -2.14
N GLN A 26 -10.35 -4.48 -2.94
CA GLN A 26 -9.75 -4.82 -4.19
C GLN A 26 -8.26 -4.71 -4.07
N ASP A 27 -7.55 -5.58 -4.76
CA ASP A 27 -6.11 -5.49 -4.85
C ASP A 27 -5.76 -5.11 -6.27
N TRP A 28 -4.99 -4.07 -6.41
CA TRP A 28 -4.62 -3.54 -7.71
C TRP A 28 -3.14 -3.70 -7.94
N VAL A 29 -2.76 -3.90 -9.19
CA VAL A 29 -1.37 -3.89 -9.56
C VAL A 29 -1.21 -2.80 -10.60
N SER A 30 -0.26 -1.90 -10.40
CA SER A 30 -0.03 -0.83 -11.35
C SER A 30 1.42 -0.82 -11.77
N ASN A 31 1.67 -0.44 -12.99
CA ASN A 31 3.02 -0.30 -13.50
C ASN A 31 3.33 1.18 -13.58
N ILE A 32 4.37 1.60 -12.89
CA ILE A 32 4.71 3.00 -12.77
C ILE A 32 5.72 3.35 -13.85
N GLU A 33 5.38 4.32 -14.68
CA GLU A 33 6.21 4.65 -15.80
C GLU A 33 7.58 5.11 -15.37
N PHE A 34 8.50 4.90 -16.28
CA PHE A 34 9.88 5.24 -16.06
C PHE A 34 9.99 6.72 -15.71
N GLY A 35 10.75 7.02 -14.71
CA GLY A 35 10.96 8.41 -14.32
C GLY A 35 10.07 8.93 -13.22
N VAL A 36 9.00 8.22 -12.90
CA VAL A 36 8.13 8.65 -11.82
C VAL A 36 8.72 8.18 -10.51
N THR A 37 8.75 9.04 -9.53
CA THR A 37 9.41 8.72 -8.27
C THR A 37 8.43 8.19 -7.24
N LEU A 38 8.98 7.61 -6.19
CA LEU A 38 8.19 7.10 -5.13
C LEU A 38 7.38 8.19 -4.44
N GLU A 39 7.93 9.37 -4.32
CA GLU A 39 7.21 10.47 -3.73
C GLU A 39 6.03 10.89 -4.58
N GLU A 40 6.20 10.83 -5.86
CA GLU A 40 5.13 11.26 -6.77
C GLU A 40 3.92 10.36 -6.69
N ILE A 41 4.11 9.07 -6.49
CA ILE A 41 2.98 8.18 -6.45
C ILE A 41 2.19 8.31 -5.15
N GLN A 42 2.71 9.03 -4.18
CA GLN A 42 2.00 9.23 -2.94
C GLN A 42 1.17 10.50 -2.96
N VAL A 43 1.23 11.26 -4.02
CA VAL A 43 0.44 12.48 -4.14
C VAL A 43 -0.98 12.07 -4.53
N PRO A 44 -2.01 12.58 -3.85
CA PRO A 44 -3.37 12.13 -4.14
C PRO A 44 -3.80 12.31 -5.59
N GLY A 45 -3.34 13.34 -6.24
CA GLY A 45 -3.71 13.58 -7.64
C GLY A 45 -3.07 12.61 -8.61
N PHE A 46 -2.04 11.90 -8.19
CA PHE A 46 -1.40 10.93 -9.07
C PHE A 46 -2.40 9.87 -9.53
N TRP A 47 -3.37 9.54 -8.68
CA TRP A 47 -4.32 8.47 -8.95
C TRP A 47 -5.63 8.98 -9.54
N ALA A 48 -5.64 10.22 -10.01
CA ALA A 48 -6.88 10.86 -10.46
C ALA A 48 -7.67 10.05 -11.46
N HIS A 49 -7.00 9.42 -12.41
CA HIS A 49 -7.72 8.69 -13.45
C HIS A 49 -8.33 7.38 -12.95
N MET A 50 -7.84 6.89 -11.81
CA MET A 50 -8.38 5.66 -11.26
C MET A 50 -9.23 5.90 -10.04
N ALA A 51 -9.29 7.15 -9.57
CA ALA A 51 -9.91 7.44 -8.29
C ALA A 51 -11.35 6.97 -8.18
N ALA A 52 -12.07 7.00 -9.28
CA ALA A 52 -13.47 6.59 -9.25
C ALA A 52 -13.65 5.11 -8.99
N TYR A 53 -12.60 4.32 -9.20
CA TYR A 53 -12.67 2.88 -9.02
C TYR A 53 -12.07 2.41 -7.70
N LEU A 54 -11.36 3.28 -7.02
CA LEU A 54 -10.69 2.93 -5.78
C LEU A 54 -11.61 3.14 -4.59
N ARG A 55 -11.39 2.37 -3.56
CA ARG A 55 -12.16 2.50 -2.34
C ARG A 55 -11.21 2.46 -1.16
N PRO A 56 -11.61 3.05 -0.03
CA PRO A 56 -10.76 2.96 1.17
C PRO A 56 -10.49 1.50 1.49
N TYR A 57 -9.29 1.25 1.95
CA TYR A 57 -8.77 -0.06 2.29
C TYR A 57 -8.33 -0.90 1.10
N ASP A 58 -8.50 -0.41 -0.12
CA ASP A 58 -7.95 -1.11 -1.27
C ASP A 58 -6.44 -1.08 -1.19
N HIS A 59 -5.80 -2.08 -1.74
CA HIS A 59 -4.36 -2.20 -1.76
C HIS A 59 -3.85 -2.05 -3.18
N ILE A 60 -2.74 -1.35 -3.33
CA ILE A 60 -2.13 -1.15 -4.64
C ILE A 60 -0.68 -1.62 -4.57
N GLU A 61 -0.31 -2.48 -5.49
CA GLU A 61 1.07 -2.86 -5.64
C GLU A 61 1.61 -2.07 -6.83
N ALA A 62 2.50 -1.12 -6.59
CA ALA A 62 3.02 -0.26 -7.64
C ALA A 62 4.40 -0.73 -8.02
N ARG A 63 4.56 -1.15 -9.27
CA ARG A 63 5.82 -1.69 -9.75
C ARG A 63 6.48 -0.70 -10.66
N ALA A 64 7.73 -0.35 -10.38
CA ALA A 64 8.44 0.56 -11.25
C ALA A 64 8.79 -0.15 -12.54
N ASP A 65 8.55 0.49 -13.66
CA ASP A 65 8.83 -0.12 -14.96
C ASP A 65 10.29 -0.44 -15.16
N ASP A 66 11.19 0.28 -14.51
CA ASP A 66 12.60 0.01 -14.67
C ASP A 66 13.05 -1.15 -13.78
N GLY A 67 12.15 -1.74 -13.02
CA GLY A 67 12.46 -2.91 -12.22
C GLY A 67 13.21 -2.65 -10.94
N THR A 68 13.28 -1.41 -10.51
CA THR A 68 14.11 -1.10 -9.35
C THR A 68 13.37 -1.20 -8.04
N TRP A 69 12.07 -1.05 -8.03
CA TRP A 69 11.35 -1.14 -6.76
C TRP A 69 9.89 -1.52 -6.96
N VAL A 70 9.32 -2.03 -5.89
CA VAL A 70 7.89 -2.31 -5.82
C VAL A 70 7.41 -1.68 -4.52
N ALA A 71 6.37 -0.89 -4.61
CA ALA A 71 5.81 -0.25 -3.42
C ALA A 71 4.42 -0.78 -3.16
N TYR A 72 4.09 -0.92 -1.91
CA TYR A 72 2.77 -1.40 -1.52
C TYR A 72 2.05 -0.28 -0.78
N LEU A 73 0.88 0.08 -1.27
CA LEU A 73 0.14 1.22 -0.77
C LEU A 73 -1.25 0.81 -0.33
N ILE A 74 -1.78 1.53 0.63
CA ILE A 74 -3.14 1.29 1.08
C ILE A 74 -3.92 2.58 0.86
N VAL A 75 -5.08 2.46 0.23
CA VAL A 75 -5.93 3.61 -0.02
C VAL A 75 -6.64 3.97 1.28
N THR A 76 -6.50 5.19 1.73
CA THR A 76 -7.12 5.63 2.96
C THR A 76 -8.31 6.55 2.74
N GLY A 77 -8.44 7.10 1.55
CA GLY A 77 -9.59 7.94 1.24
C GLY A 77 -9.58 8.24 -0.23
N CYS A 78 -10.73 8.51 -0.80
CA CYS A 78 -10.78 8.81 -2.22
C CYS A 78 -12.02 9.61 -2.55
N ASP A 79 -11.98 10.26 -3.71
CA ASP A 79 -13.09 10.98 -4.24
C ASP A 79 -12.99 10.76 -5.73
N ARG A 80 -13.70 11.53 -6.54
CA ARG A 80 -13.71 11.32 -7.96
C ARG A 80 -12.39 11.62 -8.62
N THR A 81 -11.63 12.56 -8.08
CA THR A 81 -10.43 13.02 -8.77
C THR A 81 -9.16 12.87 -7.95
N TRP A 82 -9.23 12.21 -6.81
CA TRP A 82 -8.03 12.00 -6.03
C TRP A 82 -8.20 10.77 -5.16
N ALA A 83 -7.07 10.20 -4.77
CA ALA A 83 -7.08 9.09 -3.83
C ALA A 83 -5.89 9.27 -2.91
N ARG A 84 -6.15 9.26 -1.61
CA ARG A 84 -5.08 9.40 -0.63
C ARG A 84 -4.58 8.01 -0.30
N VAL A 85 -3.30 7.82 -0.37
CA VAL A 85 -2.70 6.51 -0.09
C VAL A 85 -1.64 6.66 0.98
N VAL A 86 -1.38 5.55 1.67
CA VAL A 86 -0.32 5.47 2.65
C VAL A 86 0.65 4.41 2.17
N LEU A 87 1.93 4.72 2.22
CA LEU A 87 2.94 3.77 1.80
C LEU A 87 3.14 2.76 2.90
N ASP A 88 2.89 1.49 2.58
CA ASP A 88 3.04 0.43 3.55
C ASP A 88 4.47 -0.08 3.56
N ARG A 89 5.03 -0.38 2.40
CA ARG A 89 6.42 -0.80 2.35
C ARG A 89 6.93 -0.73 0.93
N VAL A 90 8.24 -0.72 0.80
CA VAL A 90 8.90 -0.69 -0.47
C VAL A 90 9.92 -1.81 -0.50
N VAL A 91 9.99 -2.51 -1.61
CA VAL A 91 10.95 -3.56 -1.79
C VAL A 91 11.83 -3.19 -2.97
N GLY A 92 13.12 -3.23 -2.78
CA GLY A 92 14.03 -3.01 -3.90
C GLY A 92 14.26 -4.32 -4.58
N VAL A 93 14.12 -4.35 -5.88
CA VAL A 93 14.25 -5.60 -6.60
C VAL A 93 15.42 -5.66 -7.54
N ALA A 94 15.95 -4.53 -7.95
CA ALA A 94 16.99 -4.56 -8.94
C ALA A 94 18.35 -4.94 -8.42
N GLU A 95 18.57 -4.87 -7.19
CA GLU A 95 19.84 -5.08 -6.69
C GLU A 95 20.33 -6.42 -6.80
N ASP A 96 19.45 -7.31 -6.87
CA ASP A 96 19.85 -8.65 -7.01
C ASP A 96 20.65 -8.92 -8.19
N SER A 97 20.49 -8.12 -9.18
CA SER A 97 21.25 -8.37 -10.39
C SER A 97 22.70 -8.16 -10.15
N ARG A 98 23.05 -7.55 -9.06
CA ARG A 98 24.42 -7.36 -8.77
C ARG A 98 24.89 -8.29 -7.70
N GLY A 99 24.06 -9.18 -7.32
CA GLY A 99 24.47 -10.17 -6.40
C GLY A 99 24.17 -9.90 -4.96
N PHE A 100 23.44 -8.88 -4.67
CA PHE A 100 23.06 -8.70 -3.30
C PHE A 100 21.69 -8.11 -3.22
N VAL A 101 21.09 -8.23 -2.09
CA VAL A 101 19.82 -7.75 -1.94
C VAL A 101 19.76 -6.81 -0.87
N TYR A 102 18.99 -5.80 -0.93
CA TYR A 102 18.82 -4.99 0.17
C TYR A 102 17.46 -4.48 0.18
N LEU A 103 17.03 -4.09 1.15
CA LEU A 103 15.87 -3.64 1.24
C LEU A 103 15.77 -2.50 1.62
N ALA A 104 15.27 -1.94 1.24
CA ALA A 104 15.17 -0.78 1.47
C ALA A 104 14.44 -0.56 2.36
N HIS A 105 14.24 -0.72 2.93
CA HIS A 105 13.47 -0.39 3.62
C HIS A 105 13.81 0.59 4.02
N ARG A 106 14.16 0.81 3.82
CA ARG A 106 14.40 1.69 4.06
C ARG A 106 14.38 2.55 3.32
N GLY A 107 13.88 2.78 3.01
CA GLY A 107 13.79 3.59 2.22
C GLY A 107 14.96 3.99 1.75
N ASP A 108 15.68 3.61 1.90
CA ASP A 108 16.72 4.06 1.38
C ASP A 108 17.19 3.22 0.56
N ARG A 109 17.06 2.83 0.13
CA ARG A 109 17.41 2.05 -0.61
C ARG A 109 18.28 2.11 -1.16
N PRO A 110 18.58 1.85 -1.35
CA PRO A 110 19.63 1.80 -1.83
C PRO A 110 20.08 2.07 -2.52
#